data_6afb18f783309a892e79c55cda09d4bf
#
_entry.id   6afb18f783309a892e79c55cda09d4bf
#
_cell.length_a   1.000
_cell.length_b   1.000
_cell.length_c   1.000
_cell.angle_alpha   90.00
_cell.angle_beta   90.00
_cell.angle_gamma   90.00
#
_symmetry.space_group_name_H-M   'P 1'
#
loop_
_entity.id
_entity.type
_entity.pdbx_description
1 polymer ?
#
loop_
_entity_poly.entity_id
_entity_poly.type
_entity_poly.pdbx_seq_one_letter_code
_entity_poly.pdbx_strand_id
1 'polypeptide(L)'
;AQEYLRDLLEKQNTPGIAVRVFVENPGTPRAECCMAYSAPEEVIPTDYRQDYPDFPAYIDTPSIPYLLDAVIDYNKDRFGGQLTFRAPNSKVPRVGPDASIEERITYILQSEINPGLAGHGGNCALVEVVEDEEHGLTAVLKFGGGCQGCSAIDVTLKQGVETTLQQHIPELRRVIDQTDHTQAEGAYFK
;
A
#
# COMPACT_ATOMS: atom_id res chain seq x y z
N ALA A 1 -3.45 16.67 16.65
CA ALA A 1 -4.40 15.54 16.61
C ALA A 1 -4.81 15.09 18.02
N GLN A 2 -3.85 14.87 18.96
CA GLN A 2 -4.15 14.31 20.29
C GLN A 2 -5.18 15.13 21.08
N GLU A 3 -5.04 16.46 21.17
CA GLU A 3 -6.02 17.33 21.84
C GLU A 3 -7.42 17.20 21.24
N TYR A 4 -7.50 17.14 19.92
CA TYR A 4 -8.78 16.98 19.25
C TYR A 4 -9.43 15.62 19.54
N LEU A 5 -8.62 14.55 19.55
CA LEU A 5 -9.10 13.21 19.89
C LEU A 5 -9.57 13.13 21.35
N ARG A 6 -8.83 13.73 22.29
CA ARG A 6 -9.28 13.84 23.69
C ARG A 6 -10.66 14.52 23.77
N ASP A 7 -10.81 15.69 23.12
CA ASP A 7 -12.06 16.44 23.14
C ASP A 7 -13.23 15.64 22.53
N LEU A 8 -12.93 14.80 21.52
CA LEU A 8 -13.93 13.89 20.95
C LEU A 8 -14.31 12.74 21.90
N LEU A 9 -13.34 12.17 22.61
CA LEU A 9 -13.56 11.10 23.57
C LEU A 9 -14.37 11.61 24.77
N GLU A 10 -14.07 12.80 25.29
CA GLU A 10 -14.81 13.43 26.38
C GLU A 10 -16.30 13.62 26.03
N LYS A 11 -16.61 13.97 24.77
CA LYS A 11 -18.00 14.13 24.30
C LYS A 11 -18.81 12.84 24.27
N GLN A 12 -18.13 11.69 24.25
CA GLN A 12 -18.85 10.40 24.27
C GLN A 12 -19.47 10.08 25.64
N ASN A 13 -19.06 10.77 26.70
CA ASN A 13 -19.54 10.56 28.07
C ASN A 13 -19.44 9.11 28.55
N THR A 14 -18.51 8.33 28.01
CA THR A 14 -18.26 6.93 28.36
C THR A 14 -16.94 6.84 29.11
N PRO A 15 -16.94 6.51 30.41
CA PRO A 15 -15.71 6.38 31.19
C PRO A 15 -14.80 5.29 30.60
N GLY A 16 -13.51 5.62 30.38
CA GLY A 16 -12.54 4.68 29.86
C GLY A 16 -12.62 4.40 28.36
N ILE A 17 -13.43 5.17 27.62
CA ILE A 17 -13.46 5.08 26.16
C ILE A 17 -12.08 5.41 25.57
N ALA A 18 -11.72 4.68 24.52
CA ALA A 18 -10.44 4.76 23.83
C ALA A 18 -10.64 4.95 22.32
N VAL A 19 -9.53 5.10 21.63
CA VAL A 19 -9.47 5.06 20.17
C VAL A 19 -8.87 3.73 19.73
N ARG A 20 -9.50 3.04 18.77
CA ARG A 20 -8.95 1.87 18.09
C ARG A 20 -8.55 2.26 16.67
N VAL A 21 -7.32 1.90 16.28
CA VAL A 21 -6.74 2.17 14.95
C VAL A 21 -6.49 0.86 14.24
N PHE A 22 -6.94 0.74 13.01
CA PHE A 22 -6.78 -0.47 12.21
C PHE A 22 -6.77 -0.17 10.71
N VAL A 23 -6.38 -1.16 9.92
CA VAL A 23 -6.39 -1.08 8.46
C VAL A 23 -7.34 -2.14 7.92
N GLU A 24 -8.31 -1.73 7.12
CA GLU A 24 -9.14 -2.64 6.34
C GLU A 24 -8.43 -3.01 5.03
N ASN A 25 -8.52 -4.27 4.62
CA ASN A 25 -7.85 -4.82 3.42
C ASN A 25 -6.35 -4.45 3.34
N PRO A 26 -5.56 -4.65 4.41
CA PRO A 26 -4.17 -4.23 4.47
C PRO A 26 -3.34 -4.89 3.36
N GLY A 27 -2.35 -4.16 2.83
CA GLY A 27 -1.46 -4.65 1.78
C GLY A 27 -2.10 -4.75 0.40
N THR A 28 -3.28 -4.17 0.19
CA THR A 28 -3.97 -4.15 -1.10
C THR A 28 -4.19 -2.71 -1.59
N PRO A 29 -4.44 -2.48 -2.88
CA PRO A 29 -4.81 -1.16 -3.39
C PRO A 29 -6.07 -0.56 -2.73
N ARG A 30 -6.90 -1.42 -2.10
CA ARG A 30 -8.14 -1.03 -1.41
C ARG A 30 -7.93 -0.83 0.10
N ALA A 31 -6.69 -0.80 0.58
CA ALA A 31 -6.43 -0.60 2.00
C ALA A 31 -6.95 0.75 2.46
N GLU A 32 -7.71 0.74 3.54
CA GLU A 32 -8.28 1.91 4.18
C GLU A 32 -7.85 1.95 5.66
N CYS A 33 -7.30 3.09 6.07
CA CYS A 33 -6.93 3.32 7.45
C CYS A 33 -8.12 3.84 8.23
N CYS A 34 -8.53 3.10 9.24
CA CYS A 34 -9.71 3.34 10.02
C CYS A 34 -9.38 3.71 11.45
N MET A 35 -10.25 4.52 12.04
CA MET A 35 -10.22 4.87 13.45
C MET A 35 -11.63 4.82 14.01
N ALA A 36 -11.81 4.12 15.10
CA ALA A 36 -13.09 3.96 15.77
C ALA A 36 -12.98 4.24 17.27
N TYR A 37 -14.10 4.56 17.90
CA TYR A 37 -14.18 4.51 19.35
C TYR A 37 -14.18 3.06 19.83
N SER A 38 -13.58 2.81 20.98
CA SER A 38 -13.57 1.50 21.64
C SER A 38 -13.96 1.69 23.11
N ALA A 39 -15.10 1.18 23.48
CA ALA A 39 -15.50 1.14 24.87
C ALA A 39 -14.65 0.10 25.65
N PRO A 40 -14.52 0.20 26.97
CA PRO A 40 -13.69 -0.71 27.75
C PRO A 40 -14.02 -2.20 27.54
N GLU A 41 -15.29 -2.53 27.35
CA GLU A 41 -15.78 -3.88 27.07
C GLU A 41 -15.51 -4.38 25.64
N GLU A 42 -15.19 -3.47 24.73
CA GLU A 42 -14.89 -3.76 23.31
C GLU A 42 -13.38 -3.91 23.04
N VAL A 43 -12.56 -3.68 24.05
CA VAL A 43 -11.09 -3.79 23.91
C VAL A 43 -10.71 -5.22 23.58
N ILE A 44 -10.00 -5.40 22.46
CA ILE A 44 -9.50 -6.71 22.05
C ILE A 44 -8.18 -6.98 22.77
N PRO A 45 -8.07 -8.09 23.55
CA PRO A 45 -6.88 -8.35 24.36
C PRO A 45 -5.57 -8.48 23.60
N THR A 46 -5.65 -8.80 22.30
CA THR A 46 -4.49 -8.94 21.41
C THR A 46 -4.05 -7.63 20.75
N ASP A 47 -4.85 -6.57 20.89
CA ASP A 47 -4.49 -5.27 20.32
C ASP A 47 -3.31 -4.66 21.09
N TYR A 48 -2.41 -4.01 20.35
CA TYR A 48 -1.31 -3.27 20.95
C TYR A 48 -1.83 -1.97 21.58
N ARG A 49 -1.58 -1.82 22.88
CA ARG A 49 -1.96 -0.60 23.61
C ARG A 49 -0.84 0.44 23.54
N GLN A 50 -1.19 1.65 23.12
CA GLN A 50 -0.36 2.84 23.17
C GLN A 50 -0.98 3.86 24.11
N ASP A 51 -0.27 4.24 25.18
CA ASP A 51 -0.76 5.25 26.11
C ASP A 51 -0.32 6.65 25.65
N TYR A 52 -1.28 7.54 25.51
CA TYR A 52 -1.08 8.99 25.37
C TYR A 52 -1.41 9.67 26.71
N PRO A 53 -0.98 10.94 26.93
CA PRO A 53 -1.19 11.61 28.21
C PRO A 53 -2.65 11.64 28.70
N ASP A 54 -3.58 11.76 27.76
CA ASP A 54 -4.99 12.01 28.07
C ASP A 54 -5.89 10.80 27.74
N PHE A 55 -5.43 9.83 26.94
CA PHE A 55 -6.23 8.65 26.56
C PHE A 55 -5.35 7.50 26.08
N PRO A 56 -5.81 6.26 26.21
CA PRO A 56 -5.19 5.12 25.55
C PRO A 56 -5.69 4.99 24.10
N ALA A 57 -4.82 4.49 23.22
CA ALA A 57 -5.19 4.00 21.91
C ALA A 57 -4.87 2.52 21.78
N TYR A 58 -5.70 1.79 21.06
CA TYR A 58 -5.51 0.38 20.75
C TYR A 58 -5.24 0.23 19.25
N ILE A 59 -4.19 -0.48 18.91
CA ILE A 59 -3.79 -0.71 17.53
C ILE A 59 -4.00 -2.19 17.24
N ASP A 60 -4.82 -2.47 16.23
CA ASP A 60 -5.04 -3.82 15.73
C ASP A 60 -3.71 -4.49 15.37
N THR A 61 -3.38 -5.59 16.04
CA THR A 61 -2.06 -6.24 15.91
C THR A 61 -1.74 -6.64 14.47
N PRO A 62 -2.64 -7.24 13.68
CA PRO A 62 -2.42 -7.48 12.26
C PRO A 62 -2.14 -6.22 11.42
N SER A 63 -2.66 -5.07 11.86
CA SER A 63 -2.49 -3.80 11.14
C SER A 63 -1.14 -3.11 11.41
N ILE A 64 -0.43 -3.47 12.49
CA ILE A 64 0.82 -2.81 12.91
C ILE A 64 1.85 -2.70 11.77
N PRO A 65 2.17 -3.75 11.00
CA PRO A 65 3.16 -3.65 9.92
C PRO A 65 2.77 -2.64 8.83
N TYR A 66 1.47 -2.44 8.63
CA TYR A 66 0.91 -1.54 7.61
C TYR A 66 0.78 -0.09 8.11
N LEU A 67 0.87 0.11 9.42
CA LEU A 67 0.82 1.40 10.10
C LEU A 67 2.21 1.96 10.43
N LEU A 68 3.28 1.30 10.01
CA LEU A 68 4.63 1.85 10.15
C LEU A 68 4.71 3.20 9.43
N ASP A 69 5.31 4.20 10.09
CA ASP A 69 5.41 5.59 9.62
C ASP A 69 4.06 6.28 9.37
N ALA A 70 2.98 5.73 9.94
CA ALA A 70 1.67 6.36 9.86
C ALA A 70 1.61 7.63 10.72
N VAL A 71 0.96 8.65 10.18
CA VAL A 71 0.76 9.94 10.84
C VAL A 71 -0.71 10.29 10.82
N ILE A 72 -1.27 10.55 12.00
CA ILE A 72 -2.60 11.12 12.17
C ILE A 72 -2.41 12.59 12.55
N ASP A 73 -2.86 13.49 11.71
CA ASP A 73 -2.78 14.93 11.92
C ASP A 73 -4.15 15.59 11.93
N TYR A 74 -4.22 16.78 12.51
CA TYR A 74 -5.44 17.57 12.61
C TYR A 74 -5.19 18.98 12.10
N ASN A 75 -5.80 19.30 10.99
CA ASN A 75 -5.75 20.64 10.40
C ASN A 75 -7.03 21.39 10.72
N LYS A 76 -6.89 22.53 11.40
CA LYS A 76 -8.00 23.43 11.69
C LYS A 76 -8.08 24.51 10.62
N ASP A 77 -9.24 24.66 10.02
CA ASP A 77 -9.53 25.70 9.05
C ASP A 77 -10.70 26.61 9.50
N ARG A 78 -11.15 27.50 8.61
CA ARG A 78 -12.25 28.44 8.89
C ARG A 78 -13.62 27.76 9.00
N PHE A 79 -13.75 26.52 8.53
CA PHE A 79 -15.01 25.77 8.49
C PHE A 79 -15.04 24.64 9.53
N GLY A 80 -14.01 24.52 10.34
CA GLY A 80 -13.87 23.49 11.35
C GLY A 80 -12.47 22.89 11.38
N GLY A 81 -12.36 21.58 11.46
CA GLY A 81 -11.10 20.86 11.41
C GLY A 81 -11.25 19.48 10.79
N GLN A 82 -10.21 19.02 10.16
CA GLN A 82 -10.15 17.73 9.50
C GLN A 82 -9.01 16.89 10.07
N LEU A 83 -9.33 15.67 10.50
CA LEU A 83 -8.32 14.63 10.74
C LEU A 83 -7.85 14.07 9.39
N THR A 84 -6.55 14.03 9.22
CA THR A 84 -5.90 13.36 8.10
C THR A 84 -5.14 12.15 8.61
N PHE A 85 -5.31 11.03 7.94
CA PHE A 85 -4.61 9.79 8.25
C PHE A 85 -3.74 9.39 7.06
N ARG A 86 -2.45 9.48 7.21
CA ARG A 86 -1.47 9.11 6.20
C ARG A 86 -0.69 7.90 6.68
N ALA A 87 -0.83 6.76 5.98
CA ALA A 87 -0.12 5.52 6.25
C ALA A 87 0.52 5.01 4.96
N PRO A 88 1.79 5.36 4.70
CA PRO A 88 2.45 5.06 3.42
C PRO A 88 2.56 3.56 3.14
N ASN A 89 2.62 2.74 4.20
CA ASN A 89 2.77 1.29 4.09
C ASN A 89 1.44 0.53 4.04
N SER A 90 0.29 1.20 4.17
CA SER A 90 -1.01 0.51 4.28
C SER A 90 -1.38 -0.33 3.04
N LYS A 91 -0.94 0.09 1.87
CA LYS A 91 -1.22 -0.56 0.58
C LYS A 91 -0.11 -1.48 0.10
N VAL A 92 1.01 -1.54 0.82
CA VAL A 92 2.18 -2.32 0.42
C VAL A 92 2.04 -3.75 0.97
N PRO A 93 1.96 -4.78 0.12
CA PRO A 93 1.92 -6.17 0.57
C PRO A 93 3.15 -6.51 1.42
N ARG A 94 2.99 -7.31 2.46
CA ARG A 94 4.12 -7.83 3.24
C ARG A 94 4.48 -9.21 2.74
N VAL A 95 5.75 -9.38 2.46
CA VAL A 95 6.31 -10.68 2.06
C VAL A 95 7.22 -11.20 3.15
N GLY A 96 6.99 -12.44 3.55
CA GLY A 96 7.85 -13.15 4.49
C GLY A 96 9.03 -13.83 3.78
N PRO A 97 9.96 -14.43 4.55
CA PRO A 97 11.10 -15.15 3.97
C PRO A 97 10.70 -16.36 3.11
N ASP A 98 9.53 -16.93 3.37
CA ASP A 98 8.98 -18.09 2.64
C ASP A 98 7.93 -17.68 1.60
N ALA A 99 7.87 -16.40 1.22
CA ALA A 99 6.94 -15.90 0.23
C ALA A 99 7.22 -16.51 -1.16
N SER A 100 6.15 -16.78 -1.90
CA SER A 100 6.27 -17.26 -3.28
C SER A 100 6.92 -16.21 -4.19
N ILE A 101 7.39 -16.63 -5.34
CA ILE A 101 7.97 -15.72 -6.34
C ILE A 101 6.95 -14.66 -6.76
N GLU A 102 5.69 -15.06 -6.95
CA GLU A 102 4.59 -14.16 -7.31
C GLU A 102 4.34 -13.09 -6.24
N GLU A 103 4.37 -13.49 -4.97
CA GLU A 103 4.21 -12.54 -3.85
C GLU A 103 5.38 -11.57 -3.78
N ARG A 104 6.62 -12.05 -3.96
CA ARG A 104 7.84 -11.23 -3.98
C ARG A 104 7.82 -10.24 -5.14
N ILE A 105 7.45 -10.68 -6.36
CA ILE A 105 7.32 -9.80 -7.53
C ILE A 105 6.24 -8.75 -7.27
N THR A 106 5.06 -9.16 -6.79
CA THR A 106 3.96 -8.25 -6.50
C THR A 106 4.37 -7.20 -5.47
N TYR A 107 5.09 -7.60 -4.43
CA TYR A 107 5.63 -6.66 -3.45
C TYR A 107 6.53 -5.60 -4.08
N ILE A 108 7.50 -6.00 -4.90
CA ILE A 108 8.45 -5.08 -5.55
C ILE A 108 7.71 -4.15 -6.52
N LEU A 109 6.74 -4.68 -7.27
CA LEU A 109 5.91 -3.86 -8.14
C LEU A 109 5.17 -2.76 -7.36
N GLN A 110 4.60 -3.08 -6.20
CA GLN A 110 3.82 -2.14 -5.39
C GLN A 110 4.70 -1.17 -4.58
N SER A 111 5.84 -1.64 -4.06
CA SER A 111 6.68 -0.84 -3.17
C SER A 111 7.67 0.07 -3.89
N GLU A 112 8.17 -0.35 -5.05
CA GLU A 112 9.28 0.34 -5.73
C GLU A 112 8.91 0.83 -7.15
N ILE A 113 8.23 -0.01 -7.94
CA ILE A 113 8.01 0.28 -9.35
C ILE A 113 6.77 1.17 -9.55
N ASN A 114 5.63 0.78 -9.02
CA ASN A 114 4.37 1.50 -9.22
C ASN A 114 4.36 2.93 -8.66
N PRO A 115 5.03 3.26 -7.54
CA PRO A 115 5.14 4.65 -7.10
C PRO A 115 5.80 5.57 -8.14
N GLY A 116 6.81 5.06 -8.87
CA GLY A 116 7.44 5.78 -9.98
C GLY A 116 6.51 5.95 -11.18
N LEU A 117 5.76 4.89 -11.54
CA LEU A 117 4.81 4.91 -12.66
C LEU A 117 3.58 5.80 -12.40
N ALA A 118 3.14 5.90 -11.15
CA ALA A 118 1.98 6.70 -10.76
C ALA A 118 2.14 8.19 -11.09
N GLY A 119 3.38 8.72 -11.06
CA GLY A 119 3.70 10.09 -11.49
C GLY A 119 3.34 10.37 -12.96
N HIS A 120 3.25 9.33 -13.79
CA HIS A 120 2.84 9.36 -15.20
C HIS A 120 1.43 8.79 -15.41
N GLY A 121 0.66 8.58 -14.33
CA GLY A 121 -0.68 8.00 -14.39
C GLY A 121 -0.68 6.53 -14.78
N GLY A 122 0.46 5.84 -14.70
CA GLY A 122 0.63 4.44 -15.08
C GLY A 122 0.72 3.50 -13.90
N ASN A 123 0.61 2.21 -14.19
CA ASN A 123 0.86 1.13 -13.26
C ASN A 123 1.37 -0.12 -13.97
N CYS A 124 1.91 -1.07 -13.20
CA CYS A 124 2.33 -2.38 -13.67
C CYS A 124 1.80 -3.46 -12.71
N ALA A 125 1.30 -4.55 -13.26
CA ALA A 125 0.78 -5.68 -12.49
C ALA A 125 1.38 -6.99 -13.01
N LEU A 126 1.58 -7.95 -12.10
CA LEU A 126 1.93 -9.32 -12.45
C LEU A 126 0.69 -10.03 -13.02
N VAL A 127 0.84 -10.69 -14.15
CA VAL A 127 -0.17 -11.56 -14.75
C VAL A 127 0.06 -12.99 -14.28
N GLU A 128 1.26 -13.51 -14.51
CA GLU A 128 1.66 -14.85 -14.11
C GLU A 128 3.19 -14.97 -14.05
N VAL A 129 3.65 -16.05 -13.43
CA VAL A 129 5.05 -16.47 -13.47
C VAL A 129 5.10 -17.80 -14.20
N VAL A 130 5.98 -17.92 -15.19
CA VAL A 130 6.19 -19.15 -15.95
C VAL A 130 7.65 -19.57 -15.85
N GLU A 131 7.88 -20.87 -15.80
CA GLU A 131 9.22 -21.44 -15.81
C GLU A 131 9.31 -22.46 -16.94
N ASP A 132 10.28 -22.29 -17.80
CA ASP A 132 10.56 -23.22 -18.89
C ASP A 132 12.07 -23.55 -18.97
N GLU A 133 12.39 -24.67 -19.64
CA GLU A 133 13.77 -25.15 -19.74
C GLU A 133 14.68 -24.24 -20.59
N GLU A 134 14.13 -23.47 -21.51
CA GLU A 134 14.87 -22.62 -22.44
C GLU A 134 15.17 -21.24 -21.86
N HIS A 135 14.19 -20.63 -21.17
CA HIS A 135 14.27 -19.24 -20.72
C HIS A 135 14.35 -19.10 -19.19
N GLY A 136 14.11 -20.17 -18.44
CA GLY A 136 14.06 -20.16 -16.97
C GLY A 136 12.84 -19.41 -16.42
N LEU A 137 12.99 -18.90 -15.21
CA LEU A 137 11.91 -18.20 -14.50
C LEU A 137 11.60 -16.85 -15.15
N THR A 138 10.39 -16.70 -15.64
CA THR A 138 9.92 -15.53 -16.41
C THR A 138 8.69 -14.92 -15.77
N ALA A 139 8.72 -13.61 -15.50
CA ALA A 139 7.55 -12.84 -15.07
C ALA A 139 6.82 -12.25 -16.27
N VAL A 140 5.52 -12.51 -16.37
CA VAL A 140 4.64 -11.89 -17.35
C VAL A 140 3.93 -10.73 -16.71
N LEU A 141 4.18 -9.52 -17.20
CA LEU A 141 3.65 -8.27 -16.67
C LEU A 141 2.66 -7.64 -17.63
N LYS A 142 1.78 -6.80 -17.07
CA LYS A 142 0.86 -5.95 -17.84
C LYS A 142 0.94 -4.52 -17.32
N PHE A 143 1.17 -3.58 -18.23
CA PHE A 143 1.14 -2.15 -17.95
C PHE A 143 -0.25 -1.57 -18.20
N GLY A 144 -0.63 -0.59 -17.41
CA GLY A 144 -1.94 0.07 -17.50
C GLY A 144 -1.83 1.59 -17.35
N GLY A 145 -2.97 2.28 -17.53
CA GLY A 145 -3.05 3.72 -17.43
C GLY A 145 -2.18 4.45 -18.44
N GLY A 146 -1.46 5.49 -18.00
CA GLY A 146 -0.57 6.30 -18.85
C GLY A 146 0.58 5.54 -19.52
N CYS A 147 0.88 4.33 -19.04
CA CYS A 147 1.89 3.46 -19.64
C CYS A 147 1.36 2.67 -20.86
N GLN A 148 0.04 2.59 -21.04
CA GLN A 148 -0.56 1.90 -22.15
C GLN A 148 -0.53 2.81 -23.40
N GLY A 149 0.04 2.34 -24.50
CA GLY A 149 0.12 3.09 -25.76
C GLY A 149 1.22 4.16 -25.84
N CYS A 150 2.14 4.24 -24.87
CA CYS A 150 3.27 5.16 -24.93
C CYS A 150 4.49 4.48 -25.58
N SER A 151 4.79 4.84 -26.82
CA SER A 151 5.90 4.25 -27.62
C SER A 151 7.30 4.52 -27.05
N ALA A 152 7.47 5.52 -26.18
CA ALA A 152 8.76 5.81 -25.51
C ALA A 152 9.04 4.89 -24.32
N ILE A 153 8.04 4.15 -23.86
CA ILE A 153 8.08 3.30 -22.64
C ILE A 153 8.61 1.90 -22.94
N ASP A 154 8.50 1.45 -24.19
CA ASP A 154 8.63 0.05 -24.57
C ASP A 154 9.98 -0.59 -24.21
N VAL A 155 11.09 0.09 -24.36
CA VAL A 155 12.42 -0.49 -24.11
C VAL A 155 12.99 -0.06 -22.76
N THR A 156 12.99 1.23 -22.45
CA THR A 156 13.65 1.77 -21.26
C THR A 156 12.92 1.43 -19.98
N LEU A 157 11.59 1.50 -19.98
CA LEU A 157 10.79 1.17 -18.80
C LEU A 157 10.84 -0.33 -18.53
N LYS A 158 10.68 -1.16 -19.57
CA LYS A 158 10.77 -2.61 -19.45
C LYS A 158 12.12 -3.03 -18.90
N GLN A 159 13.23 -2.48 -19.42
CA GLN A 159 14.57 -2.75 -18.90
C GLN A 159 14.73 -2.29 -17.45
N GLY A 160 14.19 -1.12 -17.08
CA GLY A 160 14.20 -0.64 -15.71
C GLY A 160 13.46 -1.57 -14.76
N VAL A 161 12.25 -1.99 -15.13
CA VAL A 161 11.44 -2.93 -14.35
C VAL A 161 12.14 -4.29 -14.24
N GLU A 162 12.64 -4.83 -15.33
CA GLU A 162 13.37 -6.11 -15.34
C GLU A 162 14.61 -6.05 -14.45
N THR A 163 15.42 -4.99 -14.58
CA THR A 163 16.62 -4.80 -13.75
C THR A 163 16.27 -4.73 -12.26
N THR A 164 15.23 -3.97 -11.90
CA THR A 164 14.79 -3.84 -10.50
C THR A 164 14.32 -5.19 -9.96
N LEU A 165 13.49 -5.91 -10.72
CA LEU A 165 13.01 -7.23 -10.29
C LEU A 165 14.15 -8.23 -10.13
N GLN A 166 15.12 -8.27 -11.06
CA GLN A 166 16.27 -9.18 -10.99
C GLN A 166 17.24 -8.85 -9.85
N GLN A 167 17.36 -7.59 -9.46
CA GLN A 167 18.15 -7.19 -8.29
C GLN A 167 17.61 -7.78 -6.99
N HIS A 168 16.28 -7.85 -6.85
CA HIS A 168 15.59 -8.38 -5.67
C HIS A 168 15.32 -9.89 -5.76
N ILE A 169 15.21 -10.44 -6.96
CA ILE A 169 14.89 -11.83 -7.25
C ILE A 169 15.91 -12.36 -8.26
N PRO A 170 17.10 -12.77 -7.80
CA PRO A 170 18.18 -13.21 -8.70
C PRO A 170 17.84 -14.46 -9.53
N GLU A 171 16.85 -15.24 -9.10
CA GLU A 171 16.33 -16.40 -9.83
C GLU A 171 15.50 -16.01 -11.04
N LEU A 172 14.95 -14.78 -11.10
CA LEU A 172 14.20 -14.26 -12.24
C LEU A 172 15.12 -14.01 -13.43
N ARG A 173 14.85 -14.65 -14.57
CA ARG A 173 15.69 -14.56 -15.77
C ARG A 173 15.18 -13.58 -16.79
N ARG A 174 13.86 -13.39 -16.86
CA ARG A 174 13.24 -12.59 -17.93
C ARG A 174 11.94 -11.94 -17.46
N VAL A 175 11.63 -10.81 -18.08
CA VAL A 175 10.34 -10.13 -17.97
C VAL A 175 9.72 -10.03 -19.37
N ILE A 176 8.46 -10.44 -19.49
CA ILE A 176 7.64 -10.30 -20.70
C ILE A 176 6.55 -9.29 -20.42
N ASP A 177 6.36 -8.38 -21.36
CA ASP A 177 5.24 -7.45 -21.36
C ASP A 177 4.12 -8.03 -22.26
N GLN A 178 2.93 -8.23 -21.66
CA GLN A 178 1.74 -8.72 -22.33
C GLN A 178 0.73 -7.57 -22.60
N THR A 179 1.16 -6.33 -22.49
CA THR A 179 0.28 -5.18 -22.67
C THR A 179 -0.10 -5.02 -24.14
N ASP A 180 -1.37 -4.75 -24.43
CA ASP A 180 -1.80 -4.32 -25.74
C ASP A 180 -1.54 -2.80 -25.91
N HIS A 181 -0.39 -2.47 -26.46
CA HIS A 181 0.01 -1.09 -26.71
C HIS A 181 -0.68 -0.40 -27.89
N THR A 182 -1.58 -1.10 -28.59
CA THR A 182 -2.35 -0.50 -29.69
C THR A 182 -3.53 0.34 -29.18
N GLN A 183 -3.93 0.16 -27.92
CA GLN A 183 -4.98 0.92 -27.27
C GLN A 183 -4.39 2.14 -26.56
N ALA A 184 -4.48 3.30 -27.20
CA ALA A 184 -3.92 4.56 -26.71
C ALA A 184 -4.87 5.37 -25.80
N GLU A 185 -5.95 4.77 -25.29
CA GLU A 185 -6.90 5.44 -24.40
C GLU A 185 -6.24 5.70 -23.04
N GLY A 186 -5.96 6.97 -22.71
CA GLY A 186 -5.28 7.37 -21.48
C GLY A 186 -3.75 7.44 -21.54
N ALA A 187 -3.13 7.29 -22.69
CA ALA A 187 -1.67 7.44 -22.85
C ALA A 187 -1.21 8.85 -22.46
N TYR A 188 -0.13 8.94 -21.68
CA TYR A 188 0.46 10.20 -21.22
C TYR A 188 1.09 11.03 -22.36
N PHE A 189 1.69 10.36 -23.33
CA PHE A 189 2.18 10.94 -24.57
C PHE A 189 1.51 10.27 -25.77
N LYS A 190 0.95 11.07 -26.68
CA LYS A 190 0.46 10.64 -27.99
C LYS A 190 1.54 10.80 -29.02
#